data_017225f4414a13721a5a8143ca43c170
#
_entry.id   017225f4414a13721a5a8143ca43c170
#
_cell.length_a   1.000
_cell.length_b   1.000
_cell.length_c   1.000
_cell.angle_alpha   90.00
_cell.angle_beta   90.00
_cell.angle_gamma   90.00
#
_symmetry.space_group_name_H-M   'P 1'
#
loop_
_entity.id
_entity.type
_entity.pdbx_description
1 polymer ?
#
loop_
_entity_poly.entity_id
_entity_poly.type
_entity_poly.pdbx_seq_one_letter_code
_entity_poly.pdbx_strand_id
1 'polypeptide(L)'
;MRGALLDDITEYCRTVGMAESTFGRLAVNDGKLVGRLRLGGRVTTETAERVRAFMARPHPATGNGTAAAAPPLSPAIPGDPHNFRFYDNRQKYLLFVTTCSEKSVIAQRVALELANIHPRPPALRVFDAGTGDGTVLARVMRAMHSRFPTMPFYVVGKEISLEDVRLALDKMPDRLFEHPATMLVMTNMYYSEAPWLTPASVTAATSLVWHELALEGGTAHEFAEQIGELQPFLAEHWRARAGSRTGNPVYEKPVVLVIYRADHRFLLDPVRPRRGFAHADYDLVIASQPYRARAALEFKARRIVAPLARSLAPGGRLIGIHSHGGDPGLEIIQAIWPGEDPFTTDRHALLRATKAELGSAGRTLNFGAYADARALFRYDMHTLPSEISDTIGTSTLFAAWNAAVYVAQIEDQRLSEAIAGGAYLAATKEVLRRHGGLWFWDESYVISRKRDLR
;
A
#
# COMPACT_ATOMS: atom_id res chain seq x y z
N MET A 1 29.70 18.92 -31.65
CA MET A 1 29.01 19.11 -30.34
C MET A 1 28.68 17.82 -29.58
N ARG A 2 28.71 16.63 -30.19
CA ARG A 2 28.28 15.37 -29.52
C ARG A 2 29.34 14.71 -28.65
N GLY A 3 30.62 14.71 -29.07
CA GLY A 3 31.73 14.17 -28.28
C GLY A 3 31.95 14.97 -26.98
N ALA A 4 31.93 16.29 -27.10
CA ALA A 4 32.17 17.17 -25.97
C ALA A 4 31.27 16.94 -24.75
N LEU A 5 29.97 16.72 -24.92
CA LEU A 5 29.06 16.51 -23.77
C LEU A 5 29.30 15.15 -23.06
N LEU A 6 29.62 14.11 -23.80
CA LEU A 6 29.94 12.79 -23.22
C LEU A 6 31.30 12.84 -22.50
N ASP A 7 32.28 13.52 -23.12
CA ASP A 7 33.60 13.70 -22.51
C ASP A 7 33.51 14.56 -21.24
N ASP A 8 32.74 15.64 -21.27
CA ASP A 8 32.46 16.49 -20.10
C ASP A 8 31.82 15.71 -18.95
N ILE A 9 30.83 14.86 -19.23
CA ILE A 9 30.16 14.02 -18.23
C ILE A 9 31.14 13.00 -17.65
N THR A 10 31.93 12.35 -18.50
CA THR A 10 32.88 11.30 -18.06
C THR A 10 33.96 11.90 -17.17
N GLU A 11 34.49 13.04 -17.55
CA GLU A 11 35.49 13.77 -16.77
C GLU A 11 34.92 14.27 -15.44
N TYR A 12 33.72 14.82 -15.47
CA TYR A 12 33.00 15.24 -14.24
C TYR A 12 32.80 14.08 -13.30
N CYS A 13 32.28 12.94 -13.80
CA CYS A 13 32.05 11.74 -12.99
C CYS A 13 33.37 11.23 -12.36
N ARG A 14 34.47 11.26 -13.11
CA ARG A 14 35.80 10.89 -12.63
C ARG A 14 36.28 11.82 -11.52
N THR A 15 36.11 13.13 -11.71
CA THR A 15 36.57 14.17 -10.77
C THR A 15 35.80 14.14 -9.46
N VAL A 16 34.47 13.89 -9.52
CA VAL A 16 33.60 13.89 -8.34
C VAL A 16 33.54 12.49 -7.72
N GLY A 17 34.11 11.45 -8.34
CA GLY A 17 34.02 10.07 -7.85
C GLY A 17 32.60 9.46 -7.95
N MET A 18 31.81 9.91 -8.93
CA MET A 18 30.40 9.49 -9.09
C MET A 18 30.27 8.50 -10.24
N ALA A 19 29.47 7.43 -10.03
CA ALA A 19 29.14 6.49 -11.12
C ALA A 19 28.26 7.18 -12.18
N GLU A 20 28.53 6.94 -13.48
CA GLU A 20 27.82 7.55 -14.62
C GLU A 20 26.30 7.29 -14.60
N SER A 21 25.87 6.12 -14.15
CA SER A 21 24.46 5.81 -13.98
C SER A 21 23.79 6.63 -12.86
N THR A 22 24.54 6.93 -11.81
CA THR A 22 24.12 7.82 -10.71
C THR A 22 24.04 9.26 -11.19
N PHE A 23 25.04 9.72 -11.97
CA PHE A 23 25.01 11.02 -12.61
C PHE A 23 23.77 11.21 -13.48
N GLY A 24 23.48 10.27 -14.37
CA GLY A 24 22.32 10.35 -15.27
C GLY A 24 20.99 10.42 -14.50
N ARG A 25 20.85 9.65 -13.41
CA ARG A 25 19.68 9.72 -12.54
C ARG A 25 19.54 11.07 -11.84
N LEU A 26 20.62 11.61 -11.30
CA LEU A 26 20.57 12.87 -10.56
C LEU A 26 20.40 14.09 -11.47
N ALA A 27 21.03 14.10 -12.64
CA ALA A 27 21.00 15.23 -13.56
C ALA A 27 19.68 15.35 -14.34
N VAL A 28 19.12 14.20 -14.83
CA VAL A 28 17.98 14.20 -15.75
C VAL A 28 17.00 13.05 -15.53
N ASN A 29 17.11 12.35 -14.40
CA ASN A 29 16.29 11.18 -14.04
C ASN A 29 16.38 10.01 -15.04
N ASP A 30 17.56 9.81 -15.65
CA ASP A 30 17.83 8.76 -16.63
C ASP A 30 19.19 8.10 -16.42
N GLY A 31 19.21 7.00 -15.69
CA GLY A 31 20.43 6.24 -15.40
C GLY A 31 21.10 5.61 -16.63
N LYS A 32 20.44 5.57 -17.79
CA LYS A 32 20.97 5.04 -19.07
C LYS A 32 21.49 6.15 -19.99
N LEU A 33 21.44 7.41 -19.59
CA LEU A 33 21.83 8.56 -20.39
C LEU A 33 23.23 8.39 -21.01
N VAL A 34 24.22 8.09 -20.18
CA VAL A 34 25.63 8.00 -20.64
C VAL A 34 25.82 6.80 -21.57
N GLY A 35 25.20 5.66 -21.27
CA GLY A 35 25.22 4.50 -22.14
C GLY A 35 24.61 4.79 -23.51
N ARG A 36 23.49 5.50 -23.57
CA ARG A 36 22.87 5.91 -24.85
C ARG A 36 23.76 6.89 -25.64
N LEU A 37 24.38 7.85 -24.97
CA LEU A 37 25.29 8.77 -25.63
C LEU A 37 26.51 8.06 -26.25
N ARG A 38 27.06 7.04 -25.57
CA ARG A 38 28.13 6.17 -26.10
C ARG A 38 27.71 5.41 -27.35
N LEU A 39 26.47 4.97 -27.41
CA LEU A 39 25.89 4.24 -28.55
C LEU A 39 25.36 5.17 -29.65
N GLY A 40 25.70 6.47 -29.60
CA GLY A 40 25.32 7.43 -30.63
C GLY A 40 23.92 8.02 -30.47
N GLY A 41 23.27 7.82 -29.33
CA GLY A 41 21.96 8.39 -29.00
C GLY A 41 21.98 9.92 -28.95
N ARG A 42 20.82 10.54 -29.27
CA ARG A 42 20.65 12.00 -29.23
C ARG A 42 19.98 12.40 -27.93
N VAL A 43 20.34 13.59 -27.42
CA VAL A 43 19.64 14.28 -26.34
C VAL A 43 19.05 15.59 -26.87
N THR A 44 17.94 16.03 -26.30
CA THR A 44 17.35 17.33 -26.61
C THR A 44 18.25 18.45 -26.07
N THR A 45 18.09 19.64 -26.61
CA THR A 45 18.84 20.85 -26.13
C THR A 45 18.54 21.07 -24.64
N GLU A 46 17.30 20.95 -24.24
CA GLU A 46 16.86 21.07 -22.84
C GLU A 46 17.56 20.05 -21.92
N THR A 47 17.64 18.79 -22.36
CA THR A 47 18.36 17.75 -21.60
C THR A 47 19.85 18.07 -21.46
N ALA A 48 20.50 18.57 -22.53
CA ALA A 48 21.90 18.97 -22.51
C ALA A 48 22.15 20.16 -21.57
N GLU A 49 21.20 21.10 -21.53
CA GLU A 49 21.27 22.26 -20.61
C GLU A 49 21.12 21.83 -19.16
N ARG A 50 20.19 20.93 -18.84
CA ARG A 50 20.02 20.38 -17.50
C ARG A 50 21.29 19.63 -17.02
N VAL A 51 21.91 18.86 -17.91
CA VAL A 51 23.16 18.17 -17.63
C VAL A 51 24.27 19.17 -17.29
N ARG A 52 24.44 20.24 -18.09
CA ARG A 52 25.45 21.29 -17.84
C ARG A 52 25.17 22.07 -16.55
N ALA A 53 23.91 22.40 -16.29
CA ALA A 53 23.51 23.06 -15.06
C ALA A 53 23.77 22.19 -13.82
N PHE A 54 23.65 20.88 -13.94
CA PHE A 54 23.99 19.95 -12.86
C PHE A 54 25.49 19.93 -12.59
N MET A 55 26.33 19.86 -13.64
CA MET A 55 27.80 19.87 -13.53
C MET A 55 28.35 21.21 -13.00
N ALA A 56 27.64 22.31 -13.26
CA ALA A 56 28.03 23.65 -12.79
C ALA A 56 27.76 23.89 -11.29
N ARG A 57 27.04 23.02 -10.61
CA ARG A 57 26.78 23.15 -9.17
C ARG A 57 28.04 22.82 -8.38
N PRO A 58 28.42 23.61 -7.35
CA PRO A 58 29.51 23.25 -6.47
C PRO A 58 29.17 21.98 -5.70
N HIS A 59 29.84 20.88 -6.04
CA HIS A 59 29.86 19.69 -5.21
C HIS A 59 31.09 19.73 -4.30
N PRO A 60 30.99 19.37 -3.00
CA PRO A 60 32.15 19.27 -2.16
C PRO A 60 33.12 18.24 -2.76
N ALA A 61 34.28 18.69 -3.19
CA ALA A 61 35.35 17.81 -3.64
C ALA A 61 35.71 16.89 -2.47
N THR A 62 35.66 15.57 -2.70
CA THR A 62 36.26 14.59 -1.79
C THR A 62 37.78 14.71 -1.88
N GLY A 63 38.33 15.69 -1.15
CA GLY A 63 39.78 15.75 -0.88
C GLY A 63 40.15 14.55 -0.02
N ASN A 64 41.31 13.94 -0.34
CA ASN A 64 42.00 12.95 0.48
C ASN A 64 42.30 13.56 1.87
N GLY A 65 41.37 13.36 2.79
CA GLY A 65 41.52 13.58 4.22
C GLY A 65 41.02 12.33 4.91
N THR A 66 41.85 11.78 5.78
CA THR A 66 41.57 10.66 6.67
C THR A 66 40.10 10.59 7.03
N ALA A 67 39.51 9.46 6.69
CA ALA A 67 38.08 9.15 6.94
C ALA A 67 37.70 9.51 8.37
N ALA A 68 37.13 10.70 8.56
CA ALA A 68 36.18 10.88 9.65
C ALA A 68 34.99 10.00 9.28
N ALA A 69 34.82 8.93 10.03
CA ALA A 69 33.73 8.01 9.90
C ALA A 69 32.44 8.83 9.78
N ALA A 70 31.71 8.63 8.68
CA ALA A 70 30.32 9.08 8.60
C ALA A 70 29.63 8.67 9.90
N PRO A 71 28.78 9.53 10.49
CA PRO A 71 28.08 9.14 11.70
C PRO A 71 27.39 7.80 11.40
N PRO A 72 27.55 6.79 12.26
CA PRO A 72 27.05 5.46 11.96
C PRO A 72 25.57 5.61 11.61
N LEU A 73 25.18 5.12 10.42
CA LEU A 73 23.78 4.84 10.11
C LEU A 73 23.24 4.15 11.34
N SER A 74 22.26 4.76 12.00
CA SER A 74 21.66 4.23 13.23
C SER A 74 21.48 2.74 13.07
N PRO A 75 21.87 1.91 14.06
CA PRO A 75 21.86 0.47 13.91
C PRO A 75 20.51 0.02 13.41
N ALA A 76 20.51 -0.72 12.30
CA ALA A 76 19.33 -1.41 11.83
C ALA A 76 18.76 -2.18 13.02
N ILE A 77 17.45 -2.11 13.23
CA ILE A 77 16.80 -2.94 14.25
C ILE A 77 17.22 -4.38 13.93
N PRO A 78 17.82 -5.13 14.86
CA PRO A 78 18.13 -6.52 14.60
C PRO A 78 16.82 -7.24 14.25
N GLY A 79 16.65 -7.71 13.04
CA GLY A 79 15.47 -8.48 12.68
C GLY A 79 15.04 -8.45 11.21
N ASP A 80 15.46 -7.52 10.40
CA ASP A 80 15.12 -7.61 8.97
C ASP A 80 16.29 -7.15 8.08
N PRO A 81 17.17 -8.06 7.65
CA PRO A 81 18.18 -7.77 6.65
C PRO A 81 17.53 -7.45 5.29
N HIS A 82 16.22 -7.64 5.15
CA HIS A 82 15.46 -7.58 3.93
C HIS A 82 14.49 -6.42 3.93
N ASN A 83 14.97 -5.24 3.55
CA ASN A 83 14.19 -4.00 3.56
C ASN A 83 13.32 -3.83 2.30
N PHE A 84 12.32 -4.73 2.12
CA PHE A 84 11.34 -4.57 1.05
C PHE A 84 10.51 -3.30 1.28
N ARG A 85 10.49 -2.41 0.28
CA ARG A 85 9.72 -1.17 0.33
C ARG A 85 8.62 -1.24 -0.73
N PHE A 86 7.36 -1.20 -0.31
CA PHE A 86 6.23 -1.15 -1.24
C PHE A 86 6.32 -0.01 -2.23
N TYR A 87 6.92 1.13 -1.84
CA TYR A 87 7.09 2.30 -2.70
C TYR A 87 8.09 2.12 -3.84
N ASP A 88 9.15 1.38 -3.60
CA ASP A 88 10.20 1.17 -4.59
C ASP A 88 9.74 0.20 -5.69
N ASN A 89 8.61 -0.48 -5.47
CA ASN A 89 8.10 -1.56 -6.31
C ASN A 89 6.73 -1.27 -6.95
N ARG A 90 6.41 0.01 -7.19
CA ARG A 90 5.11 0.40 -7.73
C ARG A 90 4.75 -0.30 -9.05
N GLN A 91 5.68 -0.43 -9.98
CA GLN A 91 5.42 -1.12 -11.25
C GLN A 91 5.10 -2.60 -11.03
N LYS A 92 5.76 -3.26 -10.07
CA LYS A 92 5.45 -4.63 -9.67
C LYS A 92 4.05 -4.72 -9.08
N TYR A 93 3.66 -3.76 -8.24
CA TYR A 93 2.32 -3.67 -7.69
C TYR A 93 1.27 -3.51 -8.78
N LEU A 94 1.43 -2.56 -9.69
CA LEU A 94 0.47 -2.32 -10.77
C LEU A 94 0.34 -3.55 -11.69
N LEU A 95 1.44 -4.20 -12.03
CA LEU A 95 1.40 -5.44 -12.80
C LEU A 95 0.68 -6.56 -12.02
N PHE A 96 0.93 -6.69 -10.72
CA PHE A 96 0.26 -7.67 -9.87
C PHE A 96 -1.26 -7.43 -9.81
N VAL A 97 -1.72 -6.22 -9.52
CA VAL A 97 -3.16 -5.94 -9.38
C VAL A 97 -3.93 -6.04 -10.69
N THR A 98 -3.25 -5.89 -11.83
CA THR A 98 -3.88 -6.05 -13.16
C THR A 98 -3.87 -7.49 -13.64
N THR A 99 -2.98 -8.33 -13.14
CA THR A 99 -2.84 -9.73 -13.56
C THR A 99 -3.42 -10.74 -12.59
N CYS A 100 -3.72 -10.34 -11.34
CA CYS A 100 -4.24 -11.23 -10.30
C CYS A 100 -5.64 -10.82 -9.82
N SER A 101 -6.44 -11.81 -9.41
CA SER A 101 -7.80 -11.59 -8.90
C SER A 101 -7.86 -11.18 -7.42
N GLU A 102 -6.73 -10.97 -6.76
CA GLU A 102 -6.62 -10.70 -5.30
C GLU A 102 -7.64 -9.68 -4.81
N LYS A 103 -7.67 -8.49 -5.42
CA LYS A 103 -8.56 -7.39 -4.97
C LYS A 103 -10.04 -7.75 -5.03
N SER A 104 -10.44 -8.54 -6.03
CA SER A 104 -11.81 -9.01 -6.17
C SER A 104 -12.16 -10.01 -5.09
N VAL A 105 -11.28 -10.98 -4.85
CA VAL A 105 -11.48 -12.05 -3.87
C VAL A 105 -11.48 -11.49 -2.45
N ILE A 106 -10.55 -10.58 -2.14
CA ILE A 106 -10.52 -9.86 -0.85
C ILE A 106 -11.83 -9.10 -0.62
N ALA A 107 -12.31 -8.35 -1.61
CA ALA A 107 -13.56 -7.59 -1.47
C ALA A 107 -14.77 -8.51 -1.22
N GLN A 108 -14.83 -9.67 -1.90
CA GLN A 108 -15.86 -10.69 -1.64
C GLN A 108 -15.74 -11.24 -0.22
N ARG A 109 -14.51 -11.55 0.24
CA ARG A 109 -14.28 -12.05 1.60
C ARG A 109 -14.69 -11.03 2.66
N VAL A 110 -14.40 -9.76 2.47
CA VAL A 110 -14.84 -8.67 3.34
C VAL A 110 -16.36 -8.52 3.32
N ALA A 111 -16.99 -8.60 2.15
CA ALA A 111 -18.43 -8.46 1.99
C ALA A 111 -19.23 -9.52 2.78
N LEU A 112 -18.68 -10.72 3.01
CA LEU A 112 -19.30 -11.73 3.87
C LEU A 112 -19.50 -11.26 5.31
N GLU A 113 -18.65 -10.35 5.81
CA GLU A 113 -18.78 -9.81 7.15
C GLU A 113 -19.91 -8.79 7.29
N LEU A 114 -20.40 -8.21 6.19
CA LEU A 114 -21.55 -7.30 6.21
C LEU A 114 -22.83 -7.96 6.72
N ALA A 115 -22.97 -9.29 6.57
CA ALA A 115 -24.09 -10.04 7.12
C ALA A 115 -24.06 -10.15 8.66
N ASN A 116 -22.91 -9.93 9.27
CA ASN A 116 -22.68 -10.08 10.70
C ASN A 116 -22.67 -8.75 11.46
N ILE A 117 -22.71 -7.62 10.77
CA ILE A 117 -22.78 -6.29 11.38
C ILE A 117 -24.22 -5.78 11.41
N HIS A 118 -24.53 -4.98 12.43
CA HIS A 118 -25.84 -4.38 12.61
C HIS A 118 -25.60 -2.91 12.98
N PRO A 119 -25.36 -2.07 11.96
CA PRO A 119 -25.00 -0.68 12.17
C PRO A 119 -26.13 0.07 12.86
N ARG A 120 -25.79 1.01 13.73
CA ARG A 120 -26.75 1.86 14.41
C ARG A 120 -26.81 3.23 13.73
N PRO A 121 -27.98 3.82 13.61
CA PRO A 121 -28.06 5.21 13.17
C PRO A 121 -27.08 6.10 13.95
N PRO A 122 -26.52 7.17 13.33
CA PRO A 122 -26.96 7.76 12.08
C PRO A 122 -26.29 7.20 10.81
N ALA A 123 -25.28 6.31 10.88
CA ALA A 123 -24.61 5.77 9.71
C ALA A 123 -23.97 4.40 9.95
N LEU A 124 -23.72 3.68 8.87
CA LEU A 124 -22.76 2.56 8.82
C LEU A 124 -21.35 3.15 8.79
N ARG A 125 -20.52 2.79 9.76
CA ARG A 125 -19.16 3.30 9.93
C ARG A 125 -18.12 2.26 9.55
N VAL A 126 -17.32 2.56 8.54
CA VAL A 126 -16.30 1.66 8.00
C VAL A 126 -14.93 2.33 8.03
N PHE A 127 -13.93 1.60 8.48
CA PHE A 127 -12.53 2.00 8.41
C PHE A 127 -11.74 1.02 7.54
N ASP A 128 -11.10 1.53 6.49
CA ASP A 128 -10.16 0.77 5.65
C ASP A 128 -8.73 1.15 6.02
N ALA A 129 -8.02 0.21 6.62
CA ALA A 129 -6.71 0.43 7.23
C ALA A 129 -5.56 0.49 6.22
N GLY A 130 -5.81 0.21 4.96
CA GLY A 130 -4.83 0.26 3.87
C GLY A 130 -5.56 0.28 2.54
N THR A 131 -6.07 1.47 2.18
CA THR A 131 -6.95 1.63 1.02
C THR A 131 -6.27 1.25 -0.29
N GLY A 132 -4.94 1.45 -0.38
CA GLY A 132 -4.17 1.23 -1.59
C GLY A 132 -4.79 2.01 -2.76
N ASP A 133 -4.89 1.36 -3.92
CA ASP A 133 -5.51 1.95 -5.11
C ASP A 133 -7.04 2.09 -5.04
N GLY A 134 -7.66 1.77 -3.90
CA GLY A 134 -9.10 1.90 -3.68
C GLY A 134 -9.97 0.79 -4.29
N THR A 135 -9.41 -0.18 -4.99
CA THR A 135 -10.21 -1.22 -5.67
C THR A 135 -11.01 -2.09 -4.69
N VAL A 136 -10.42 -2.48 -3.56
CA VAL A 136 -11.13 -3.24 -2.52
C VAL A 136 -12.24 -2.40 -1.93
N LEU A 137 -11.92 -1.17 -1.50
CA LEU A 137 -12.89 -0.25 -0.89
C LEU A 137 -14.07 0.02 -1.82
N ALA A 138 -13.83 0.37 -3.09
CA ALA A 138 -14.89 0.64 -4.05
C ALA A 138 -15.84 -0.55 -4.27
N ARG A 139 -15.30 -1.78 -4.26
CA ARG A 139 -16.10 -3.01 -4.36
C ARG A 139 -16.90 -3.29 -3.08
N VAL A 140 -16.30 -3.06 -1.92
CA VAL A 140 -16.98 -3.21 -0.62
C VAL A 140 -18.09 -2.18 -0.49
N MET A 141 -17.91 -0.93 -0.92
CA MET A 141 -18.96 0.10 -0.93
C MET A 141 -20.18 -0.32 -1.77
N ARG A 142 -19.98 -1.00 -2.90
CA ARG A 142 -21.11 -1.58 -3.67
C ARG A 142 -21.87 -2.65 -2.87
N ALA A 143 -21.14 -3.54 -2.20
CA ALA A 143 -21.76 -4.54 -1.34
C ALA A 143 -22.49 -3.90 -0.14
N MET A 144 -21.94 -2.82 0.42
CA MET A 144 -22.57 -2.01 1.46
C MET A 144 -23.87 -1.39 0.94
N HIS A 145 -23.86 -0.78 -0.25
CA HIS A 145 -25.06 -0.21 -0.87
C HIS A 145 -26.14 -1.28 -1.08
N SER A 146 -25.78 -2.43 -1.61
CA SER A 146 -26.74 -3.55 -1.79
C SER A 146 -27.35 -4.02 -0.47
N ARG A 147 -26.58 -4.01 0.61
CA ARG A 147 -27.03 -4.51 1.92
C ARG A 147 -27.77 -3.45 2.74
N PHE A 148 -27.36 -2.20 2.64
CA PHE A 148 -27.83 -1.06 3.45
C PHE A 148 -28.18 0.15 2.59
N PRO A 149 -29.12 0.03 1.63
CA PRO A 149 -29.35 1.04 0.58
C PRO A 149 -29.81 2.40 1.10
N THR A 150 -30.38 2.46 2.30
CA THR A 150 -30.92 3.69 2.88
C THR A 150 -30.12 4.22 4.07
N MET A 151 -29.11 3.48 4.53
CA MET A 151 -28.28 3.88 5.67
C MET A 151 -27.17 4.81 5.19
N PRO A 152 -26.98 6.00 5.73
CA PRO A 152 -25.82 6.82 5.41
C PRO A 152 -24.51 6.08 5.69
N PHE A 153 -23.47 6.35 4.90
CA PHE A 153 -22.14 5.77 5.09
C PHE A 153 -21.16 6.80 5.62
N TYR A 154 -20.41 6.42 6.63
CA TYR A 154 -19.21 7.11 7.08
C TYR A 154 -18.00 6.18 6.83
N VAL A 155 -17.21 6.50 5.82
CA VAL A 155 -16.10 5.69 5.35
C VAL A 155 -14.80 6.44 5.56
N VAL A 156 -13.88 5.84 6.32
CA VAL A 156 -12.53 6.39 6.51
C VAL A 156 -11.53 5.45 5.85
N GLY A 157 -10.77 5.96 4.90
CA GLY A 157 -9.66 5.27 4.25
C GLY A 157 -8.32 5.82 4.73
N LYS A 158 -7.42 4.93 5.14
CA LYS A 158 -6.04 5.28 5.45
C LYS A 158 -5.13 4.86 4.30
N GLU A 159 -4.41 5.85 3.73
CA GLU A 159 -3.40 5.58 2.72
C GLU A 159 -2.24 6.59 2.86
N ILE A 160 -1.00 6.12 2.84
CA ILE A 160 0.16 7.00 2.98
C ILE A 160 0.83 7.33 1.63
N SER A 161 0.60 6.50 0.62
CA SER A 161 1.10 6.71 -0.74
C SER A 161 0.28 7.79 -1.45
N LEU A 162 0.94 8.84 -1.92
CA LEU A 162 0.33 9.87 -2.77
C LEU A 162 -0.31 9.28 -4.02
N GLU A 163 0.38 8.36 -4.64
CA GLU A 163 -0.08 7.74 -5.88
C GLU A 163 -1.32 6.86 -5.65
N ASP A 164 -1.32 6.09 -4.56
CA ASP A 164 -2.44 5.19 -4.28
C ASP A 164 -3.67 5.97 -3.83
N VAL A 165 -3.52 7.05 -3.05
CA VAL A 165 -4.67 7.90 -2.71
C VAL A 165 -5.28 8.56 -3.95
N ARG A 166 -4.45 8.94 -4.95
CA ARG A 166 -4.96 9.43 -6.24
C ARG A 166 -5.81 8.40 -6.95
N LEU A 167 -5.29 7.18 -7.10
CA LEU A 167 -6.02 6.07 -7.73
C LEU A 167 -7.28 5.67 -6.95
N ALA A 168 -7.24 5.77 -5.63
CA ALA A 168 -8.42 5.53 -4.80
C ALA A 168 -9.49 6.59 -5.03
N LEU A 169 -9.12 7.85 -5.07
CA LEU A 169 -10.04 8.98 -5.30
C LEU A 169 -10.66 8.92 -6.70
N ASP A 170 -9.92 8.52 -7.71
CA ASP A 170 -10.43 8.34 -9.08
C ASP A 170 -11.58 7.32 -9.18
N LYS A 171 -11.70 6.41 -8.22
CA LYS A 171 -12.77 5.40 -8.16
C LYS A 171 -13.99 5.84 -7.36
N MET A 172 -13.93 6.98 -6.67
CA MET A 172 -14.99 7.42 -5.74
C MET A 172 -16.16 8.15 -6.40
N PRO A 173 -16.03 8.85 -7.55
CA PRO A 173 -17.15 9.53 -8.19
C PRO A 173 -18.37 8.62 -8.39
N ASP A 174 -18.19 7.44 -8.97
CA ASP A 174 -19.26 6.45 -9.14
C ASP A 174 -19.84 5.96 -7.81
N ARG A 175 -19.01 5.85 -6.76
CA ARG A 175 -19.48 5.39 -5.43
C ARG A 175 -20.32 6.43 -4.74
N LEU A 176 -19.93 7.71 -4.86
CA LEU A 176 -20.68 8.85 -4.34
C LEU A 176 -21.97 9.12 -5.12
N PHE A 177 -21.97 8.78 -6.41
CA PHE A 177 -23.19 8.80 -7.24
C PHE A 177 -24.14 7.68 -6.87
N GLU A 178 -23.65 6.43 -6.77
CA GLU A 178 -24.45 5.23 -6.45
C GLU A 178 -25.05 5.31 -5.05
N HIS A 179 -24.30 5.84 -4.06
CA HIS A 179 -24.76 6.01 -2.68
C HIS A 179 -24.54 7.45 -2.21
N PRO A 180 -25.48 8.35 -2.50
CA PRO A 180 -25.32 9.79 -2.28
C PRO A 180 -25.07 10.18 -0.81
N ALA A 181 -25.68 9.46 0.14
CA ALA A 181 -25.48 9.69 1.57
C ALA A 181 -24.18 9.06 2.07
N THR A 182 -23.06 9.38 1.41
CA THR A 182 -21.71 8.91 1.77
C THR A 182 -20.82 10.08 2.21
N MET A 183 -20.24 9.95 3.42
CA MET A 183 -19.13 10.76 3.91
C MET A 183 -17.86 9.93 3.73
N LEU A 184 -16.98 10.33 2.81
CA LEU A 184 -15.67 9.74 2.61
C LEU A 184 -14.61 10.59 3.30
N VAL A 185 -13.74 9.95 4.08
CA VAL A 185 -12.59 10.60 4.72
C VAL A 185 -11.34 9.86 4.31
N MET A 186 -10.34 10.56 3.76
CA MET A 186 -9.03 9.99 3.47
C MET A 186 -7.98 10.58 4.42
N THR A 187 -7.05 9.75 4.91
CA THR A 187 -5.99 10.20 5.80
C THR A 187 -4.69 9.43 5.58
N ASN A 188 -3.55 10.12 5.79
CA ASN A 188 -2.21 9.53 5.71
C ASN A 188 -1.61 9.13 7.07
N MET A 189 -2.39 9.24 8.15
CA MET A 189 -1.95 9.00 9.51
C MET A 189 -1.66 7.52 9.81
N TYR A 190 -0.97 7.26 10.93
CA TYR A 190 -0.65 5.88 11.38
C TYR A 190 -1.89 5.12 11.86
N TYR A 191 -1.81 3.80 11.96
CA TYR A 191 -2.91 2.94 12.43
C TYR A 191 -3.40 3.27 13.84
N SER A 192 -2.56 3.88 14.68
CA SER A 192 -2.92 4.34 16.03
C SER A 192 -3.57 5.71 16.06
N GLU A 193 -3.60 6.44 14.94
CA GLU A 193 -4.07 7.82 14.82
C GLU A 193 -5.26 7.92 13.86
N ALA A 194 -5.15 7.24 12.72
CA ALA A 194 -6.11 7.34 11.63
C ALA A 194 -7.57 7.02 12.02
N PRO A 195 -7.88 6.00 12.85
CA PRO A 195 -9.26 5.75 13.27
C PRO A 195 -9.87 6.91 14.06
N TRP A 196 -9.05 7.69 14.77
CA TRP A 196 -9.48 8.84 15.56
C TRP A 196 -9.28 10.18 14.86
N LEU A 197 -8.74 10.19 13.66
CA LEU A 197 -8.36 11.39 12.90
C LEU A 197 -7.55 12.39 13.74
N THR A 198 -6.75 11.89 14.67
CA THR A 198 -6.04 12.68 15.66
C THR A 198 -4.58 12.21 15.76
N PRO A 199 -3.62 13.07 15.41
CA PRO A 199 -2.20 12.76 15.55
C PRO A 199 -1.80 12.54 17.02
N ALA A 200 -0.85 11.62 17.26
CA ALA A 200 -0.42 11.26 18.60
C ALA A 200 0.45 12.32 19.28
N SER A 201 1.16 13.16 18.52
CA SER A 201 2.01 14.22 19.07
C SER A 201 1.40 15.61 18.90
N VAL A 202 1.68 16.51 19.87
CA VAL A 202 1.23 17.92 19.82
C VAL A 202 1.75 18.60 18.56
N THR A 203 3.02 18.39 18.21
CA THR A 203 3.62 18.98 16.99
C THR A 203 2.89 18.53 15.72
N ALA A 204 2.55 17.23 15.60
CA ALA A 204 1.78 16.74 14.48
C ALA A 204 0.35 17.30 14.50
N ALA A 205 -0.29 17.42 15.67
CA ALA A 205 -1.63 17.97 15.80
C ALA A 205 -1.71 19.45 15.39
N THR A 206 -0.68 20.24 15.69
CA THR A 206 -0.62 21.65 15.25
C THR A 206 -0.40 21.79 13.73
N SER A 207 0.31 20.84 13.12
CA SER A 207 0.55 20.80 11.67
C SER A 207 -0.52 20.04 10.87
N LEU A 208 -1.58 19.55 11.52
CA LEU A 208 -2.66 18.81 10.85
C LEU A 208 -3.32 19.67 9.78
N VAL A 209 -3.29 19.18 8.56
CA VAL A 209 -4.00 19.75 7.41
C VAL A 209 -5.39 19.12 7.36
N TRP A 210 -6.42 19.96 7.40
CA TRP A 210 -7.81 19.53 7.33
C TRP A 210 -8.48 20.21 6.15
N HIS A 211 -8.97 19.43 5.19
CA HIS A 211 -9.63 19.93 4.00
C HIS A 211 -10.97 19.24 3.80
N GLU A 212 -11.99 20.01 3.44
CA GLU A 212 -13.33 19.51 3.14
C GLU A 212 -13.70 19.89 1.71
N LEU A 213 -14.19 18.92 0.95
CA LEU A 213 -14.73 19.08 -0.38
C LEU A 213 -16.20 18.65 -0.38
N ALA A 214 -17.10 19.63 -0.50
CA ALA A 214 -18.51 19.39 -0.74
C ALA A 214 -18.73 19.37 -2.26
N LEU A 215 -19.03 18.20 -2.82
CA LEU A 215 -19.24 18.01 -4.24
C LEU A 215 -20.58 18.58 -4.69
N GLU A 216 -20.53 19.50 -5.64
CA GLU A 216 -21.69 20.08 -6.29
C GLU A 216 -22.04 19.32 -7.56
N GLY A 217 -23.33 19.42 -8.01
CA GLY A 217 -23.80 18.75 -9.20
C GLY A 217 -24.51 17.43 -8.92
N GLY A 218 -24.85 16.70 -9.99
CA GLY A 218 -25.69 15.51 -9.93
C GLY A 218 -25.16 14.30 -10.69
N THR A 219 -23.94 14.37 -11.24
CA THR A 219 -23.37 13.30 -12.05
C THR A 219 -22.00 12.85 -11.56
N ALA A 220 -21.64 11.59 -11.81
CA ALA A 220 -20.32 11.08 -11.49
C ALA A 220 -19.21 11.83 -12.25
N HIS A 221 -19.50 12.37 -13.45
CA HIS A 221 -18.55 13.16 -14.21
C HIS A 221 -18.20 14.48 -13.50
N GLU A 222 -19.21 15.26 -13.06
CA GLU A 222 -18.99 16.50 -12.31
C GLU A 222 -18.21 16.25 -11.00
N PHE A 223 -18.47 15.12 -10.35
CA PHE A 223 -17.71 14.73 -9.16
C PHE A 223 -16.25 14.37 -9.50
N ALA A 224 -16.01 13.70 -10.62
CA ALA A 224 -14.67 13.35 -11.08
C ALA A 224 -13.84 14.61 -11.39
N GLU A 225 -14.43 15.62 -12.03
CA GLU A 225 -13.75 16.90 -12.29
C GLU A 225 -13.34 17.58 -10.99
N GLN A 226 -14.26 17.74 -10.03
CA GLN A 226 -13.98 18.37 -8.73
C GLN A 226 -12.95 17.60 -7.88
N ILE A 227 -13.01 16.26 -7.88
CA ILE A 227 -12.00 15.42 -7.24
C ILE A 227 -10.65 15.56 -7.95
N GLY A 228 -10.64 15.68 -9.29
CA GLY A 228 -9.45 15.94 -10.07
C GLY A 228 -8.73 17.25 -9.68
N GLU A 229 -9.48 18.29 -9.30
CA GLU A 229 -8.94 19.56 -8.82
C GLU A 229 -8.16 19.45 -7.50
N LEU A 230 -8.29 18.34 -6.76
CA LEU A 230 -7.51 18.07 -5.56
C LEU A 230 -6.03 17.73 -5.84
N GLN A 231 -5.63 17.51 -7.10
CA GLN A 231 -4.26 17.08 -7.42
C GLN A 231 -3.16 18.03 -6.87
N PRO A 232 -3.26 19.36 -6.96
CA PRO A 232 -2.28 20.27 -6.35
C PRO A 232 -2.23 20.14 -4.82
N PHE A 233 -3.40 20.05 -4.16
CA PHE A 233 -3.52 19.86 -2.71
C PHE A 233 -2.83 18.57 -2.26
N LEU A 234 -3.09 17.45 -2.96
CA LEU A 234 -2.47 16.17 -2.66
C LEU A 234 -0.96 16.22 -2.87
N ALA A 235 -0.48 16.81 -3.96
CA ALA A 235 0.94 16.94 -4.26
C ALA A 235 1.69 17.78 -3.20
N GLU A 236 1.06 18.79 -2.62
CA GLU A 236 1.63 19.63 -1.59
C GLU A 236 1.62 18.97 -0.21
N HIS A 237 0.49 18.36 0.18
CA HIS A 237 0.25 17.97 1.56
C HIS A 237 0.38 16.46 1.82
N TRP A 238 0.17 15.58 0.80
CA TRP A 238 0.24 14.12 0.96
C TRP A 238 1.67 13.59 0.79
N ARG A 239 2.63 14.24 1.43
CA ARG A 239 4.04 13.87 1.32
C ARG A 239 4.42 12.87 2.39
N ALA A 240 5.20 11.87 1.97
CA ALA A 240 5.80 10.90 2.85
C ALA A 240 7.32 10.85 2.63
N ARG A 241 8.06 10.59 3.70
CA ARG A 241 9.50 10.36 3.67
C ARG A 241 9.85 9.02 4.29
N ALA A 242 11.03 8.51 4.02
CA ALA A 242 11.53 7.34 4.70
C ALA A 242 11.82 7.67 6.18
N GLY A 243 11.31 6.87 7.09
CA GLY A 243 11.60 6.98 8.51
C GLY A 243 13.07 6.66 8.79
N SER A 244 13.77 7.51 9.53
CA SER A 244 15.21 7.40 9.78
C SER A 244 15.63 6.08 10.42
N ARG A 245 14.76 5.47 11.20
CA ARG A 245 15.06 4.27 12.00
C ARG A 245 14.67 2.95 11.32
N THR A 246 13.60 2.94 10.54
CA THR A 246 13.03 1.71 9.97
C THR A 246 12.95 1.73 8.44
N GLY A 247 13.21 2.88 7.81
CA GLY A 247 12.97 3.08 6.39
C GLY A 247 11.50 3.01 5.97
N ASN A 248 10.58 2.73 6.89
CA ASN A 248 9.15 2.74 6.59
C ASN A 248 8.68 4.16 6.26
N PRO A 249 7.66 4.31 5.42
CA PRO A 249 7.10 5.62 5.12
C PRO A 249 6.49 6.25 6.37
N VAL A 250 6.79 7.52 6.54
CA VAL A 250 6.20 8.39 7.55
C VAL A 250 5.66 9.63 6.86
N TYR A 251 4.49 10.09 7.23
CA TYR A 251 3.95 11.33 6.68
C TYR A 251 4.81 12.53 7.13
N GLU A 252 4.92 13.55 6.29
CA GLU A 252 5.55 14.82 6.68
C GLU A 252 4.60 15.68 7.50
N LYS A 253 3.35 15.76 7.08
CA LYS A 253 2.24 16.38 7.80
C LYS A 253 1.06 15.41 7.85
N PRO A 254 0.33 15.31 8.95
CA PRO A 254 -0.91 14.55 8.96
C PRO A 254 -1.97 15.29 8.16
N VAL A 255 -2.74 14.56 7.36
CA VAL A 255 -3.79 15.09 6.49
C VAL A 255 -5.10 14.36 6.77
N VAL A 256 -6.18 15.12 6.81
CA VAL A 256 -7.56 14.66 6.77
C VAL A 256 -8.26 15.37 5.60
N LEU A 257 -8.72 14.59 4.65
CA LEU A 257 -9.52 15.05 3.51
C LEU A 257 -10.92 14.47 3.63
N VAL A 258 -11.92 15.31 3.74
CA VAL A 258 -13.33 14.94 3.87
C VAL A 258 -14.05 15.27 2.56
N ILE A 259 -14.72 14.27 1.97
CA ILE A 259 -15.45 14.43 0.70
C ILE A 259 -16.88 13.93 0.87
N TYR A 260 -17.85 14.72 0.45
CA TYR A 260 -19.27 14.35 0.49
C TYR A 260 -20.06 15.18 -0.53
N ARG A 261 -21.27 14.76 -0.85
CA ARG A 261 -22.15 15.51 -1.74
C ARG A 261 -22.85 16.65 -0.97
N ALA A 262 -22.80 17.85 -1.51
CA ALA A 262 -23.40 19.06 -0.92
C ALA A 262 -24.93 18.93 -0.73
N ASP A 263 -25.63 18.33 -1.68
CA ASP A 263 -27.07 18.09 -1.67
C ASP A 263 -27.53 17.07 -0.59
N HIS A 264 -26.59 16.27 -0.04
CA HIS A 264 -26.86 15.30 1.03
C HIS A 264 -26.26 15.71 2.38
N ARG A 265 -25.73 16.92 2.49
CA ARG A 265 -25.06 17.43 3.68
C ARG A 265 -25.92 17.29 4.93
N PHE A 266 -27.21 17.58 4.84
CA PHE A 266 -28.12 17.50 5.99
C PHE A 266 -28.15 16.11 6.63
N LEU A 267 -28.17 15.05 5.84
CA LEU A 267 -28.16 13.68 6.32
C LEU A 267 -26.80 13.28 6.91
N LEU A 268 -25.72 13.93 6.48
CA LEU A 268 -24.34 13.59 6.84
C LEU A 268 -23.80 14.44 8.00
N ASP A 269 -24.40 15.57 8.31
CA ASP A 269 -23.97 16.44 9.43
C ASP A 269 -23.82 15.72 10.78
N PRO A 270 -24.68 14.74 11.16
CA PRO A 270 -24.52 13.99 12.41
C PRO A 270 -23.25 13.11 12.48
N VAL A 271 -22.66 12.75 11.34
CA VAL A 271 -21.47 11.92 11.25
C VAL A 271 -20.26 12.66 10.71
N ARG A 272 -20.43 13.92 10.29
CA ARG A 272 -19.33 14.73 9.77
C ARG A 272 -18.24 14.89 10.83
N PRO A 273 -17.01 14.44 10.56
CA PRO A 273 -15.93 14.54 11.53
C PRO A 273 -15.55 16.01 11.70
N ARG A 274 -15.18 16.37 12.93
CA ARG A 274 -14.69 17.71 13.25
C ARG A 274 -13.29 17.59 13.84
N ARG A 275 -12.43 18.52 13.51
CA ARG A 275 -11.06 18.58 14.04
C ARG A 275 -11.10 18.55 15.56
N GLY A 276 -10.41 17.57 16.17
CA GLY A 276 -10.35 17.39 17.63
C GLY A 276 -11.56 16.71 18.28
N PHE A 277 -12.58 16.32 17.50
CA PHE A 277 -13.81 15.70 18.02
C PHE A 277 -14.22 14.43 17.23
N ALA A 278 -13.29 13.82 16.51
CA ALA A 278 -13.57 12.57 15.82
C ALA A 278 -13.54 11.38 16.82
N HIS A 279 -14.51 10.50 16.67
CA HIS A 279 -14.62 9.28 17.48
C HIS A 279 -14.37 8.05 16.61
N ALA A 280 -13.66 7.07 17.19
CA ALA A 280 -13.49 5.77 16.58
C ALA A 280 -14.50 4.79 17.18
N ASP A 281 -15.51 4.45 16.40
CA ASP A 281 -16.59 3.51 16.74
C ASP A 281 -17.10 2.83 15.44
N TYR A 282 -16.20 2.07 14.79
CA TYR A 282 -16.47 1.48 13.49
C TYR A 282 -17.25 0.16 13.60
N ASP A 283 -18.26 0.01 12.76
CA ASP A 283 -19.00 -1.24 12.58
C ASP A 283 -18.18 -2.28 11.83
N LEU A 284 -17.35 -1.82 10.87
CA LEU A 284 -16.44 -2.66 10.12
C LEU A 284 -15.06 -2.00 9.99
N VAL A 285 -14.03 -2.75 10.34
CA VAL A 285 -12.62 -2.39 10.08
C VAL A 285 -12.05 -3.41 9.11
N ILE A 286 -11.49 -2.94 7.99
CA ILE A 286 -10.84 -3.74 6.97
C ILE A 286 -9.33 -3.58 7.13
N ALA A 287 -8.62 -4.67 7.31
CA ALA A 287 -7.15 -4.68 7.43
C ALA A 287 -6.58 -5.74 6.46
N SER A 288 -6.58 -5.39 5.16
CA SER A 288 -6.05 -6.24 4.12
C SER A 288 -4.58 -5.92 3.88
N GLN A 289 -3.70 -6.92 4.01
CA GLN A 289 -2.25 -6.80 3.86
C GLN A 289 -1.67 -5.58 4.62
N PRO A 290 -2.04 -5.35 5.91
CA PRO A 290 -1.73 -4.09 6.59
C PRO A 290 -0.29 -4.01 7.10
N TYR A 291 0.49 -5.06 6.95
CA TYR A 291 1.87 -5.17 7.41
C TYR A 291 2.69 -6.02 6.46
N ARG A 292 4.01 -5.89 6.56
CA ARG A 292 4.93 -6.76 5.82
C ARG A 292 4.87 -8.19 6.37
N ALA A 293 4.96 -9.17 5.47
CA ALA A 293 4.96 -10.59 5.82
C ALA A 293 6.03 -10.91 6.88
N ARG A 294 7.25 -10.39 6.68
CA ARG A 294 8.42 -10.61 7.58
C ARG A 294 8.46 -9.73 8.83
N ALA A 295 7.50 -8.81 9.02
CA ALA A 295 7.49 -8.00 10.23
C ALA A 295 7.30 -8.89 11.48
N ALA A 296 7.96 -8.53 12.59
CA ALA A 296 7.86 -9.27 13.84
C ALA A 296 6.41 -9.35 14.33
N LEU A 297 6.05 -10.49 14.92
CA LEU A 297 4.69 -10.77 15.41
C LEU A 297 4.22 -9.69 16.41
N GLU A 298 5.08 -9.28 17.34
CA GLU A 298 4.79 -8.27 18.33
C GLU A 298 4.55 -6.88 17.70
N PHE A 299 5.28 -6.58 16.63
CA PHE A 299 5.07 -5.34 15.87
C PHE A 299 3.70 -5.35 15.18
N LYS A 300 3.34 -6.45 14.50
CA LYS A 300 2.03 -6.63 13.85
C LYS A 300 0.90 -6.45 14.87
N ALA A 301 1.01 -7.11 16.02
CA ALA A 301 0.02 -7.05 17.09
C ALA A 301 -0.09 -5.64 17.70
N ARG A 302 1.04 -5.07 18.17
CA ARG A 302 1.06 -3.82 18.94
C ARG A 302 0.77 -2.58 18.09
N ARG A 303 1.38 -2.50 16.88
CA ARG A 303 1.36 -1.27 16.08
C ARG A 303 0.21 -1.20 15.09
N ILE A 304 -0.41 -2.35 14.80
CA ILE A 304 -1.42 -2.42 13.74
C ILE A 304 -2.73 -3.02 14.27
N VAL A 305 -2.73 -4.29 14.64
CA VAL A 305 -4.00 -4.99 14.93
C VAL A 305 -4.65 -4.52 16.24
N ALA A 306 -3.89 -4.30 17.30
CA ALA A 306 -4.45 -3.84 18.58
C ALA A 306 -5.05 -2.42 18.51
N PRO A 307 -4.40 -1.42 17.90
CA PRO A 307 -5.03 -0.12 17.66
C PRO A 307 -6.33 -0.23 16.86
N LEU A 308 -6.34 -1.00 15.78
CA LEU A 308 -7.53 -1.21 14.96
C LEU A 308 -8.67 -1.90 15.74
N ALA A 309 -8.35 -2.89 16.56
CA ALA A 309 -9.33 -3.57 17.38
C ALA A 309 -9.96 -2.65 18.45
N ARG A 310 -9.19 -1.67 18.96
CA ARG A 310 -9.70 -0.65 19.91
C ARG A 310 -10.69 0.32 19.26
N SER A 311 -10.66 0.46 17.94
CA SER A 311 -11.53 1.39 17.20
C SER A 311 -12.93 0.83 16.89
N LEU A 312 -13.20 -0.42 17.27
CA LEU A 312 -14.48 -1.07 17.00
C LEU A 312 -15.61 -0.51 17.86
N ALA A 313 -16.76 -0.27 17.25
CA ALA A 313 -18.03 -0.05 17.93
C ALA A 313 -18.51 -1.31 18.68
N PRO A 314 -19.37 -1.22 19.69
CA PRO A 314 -20.06 -2.38 20.24
C PRO A 314 -20.83 -3.15 19.15
N GLY A 315 -20.49 -4.42 18.94
CA GLY A 315 -20.98 -5.26 17.83
C GLY A 315 -20.17 -5.11 16.55
N GLY A 316 -19.20 -4.19 16.48
CA GLY A 316 -18.32 -3.99 15.33
C GLY A 316 -17.34 -5.15 15.12
N ARG A 317 -16.83 -5.25 13.90
CA ARG A 317 -15.98 -6.34 13.44
C ARG A 317 -14.74 -5.80 12.69
N LEU A 318 -13.58 -6.34 13.03
CA LEU A 318 -12.35 -6.18 12.26
C LEU A 318 -12.12 -7.48 11.49
N ILE A 319 -11.97 -7.39 10.18
CA ILE A 319 -11.46 -8.46 9.35
C ILE A 319 -10.01 -8.17 8.99
N GLY A 320 -9.09 -9.05 9.40
CA GLY A 320 -7.71 -9.03 8.98
C GLY A 320 -7.47 -10.10 7.92
N ILE A 321 -6.69 -9.74 6.90
CA ILE A 321 -6.31 -10.61 5.78
C ILE A 321 -4.82 -10.42 5.53
N HIS A 322 -4.08 -11.54 5.40
CA HIS A 322 -2.69 -11.55 5.01
C HIS A 322 -2.34 -12.81 4.22
N SER A 323 -1.22 -12.78 3.50
CA SER A 323 -0.75 -13.92 2.73
C SER A 323 -0.35 -15.08 3.64
N HIS A 324 -0.72 -16.31 3.23
CA HIS A 324 -0.51 -17.55 3.99
C HIS A 324 0.70 -18.35 3.49
N GLY A 325 0.96 -18.35 2.17
CA GLY A 325 1.96 -19.22 1.56
C GLY A 325 1.47 -20.65 1.35
N GLY A 326 2.40 -21.58 1.11
CA GLY A 326 2.07 -22.97 0.81
C GLY A 326 1.39 -23.15 -0.57
N ASP A 327 1.76 -22.32 -1.53
CA ASP A 327 1.15 -22.18 -2.84
C ASP A 327 2.21 -22.21 -3.96
N PRO A 328 1.79 -22.34 -5.24
CA PRO A 328 2.71 -22.30 -6.36
C PRO A 328 3.56 -21.03 -6.45
N GLY A 329 3.06 -19.89 -5.95
CA GLY A 329 3.84 -18.65 -5.89
C GLY A 329 5.05 -18.80 -4.97
N LEU A 330 4.87 -19.38 -3.79
CA LEU A 330 5.96 -19.67 -2.87
C LEU A 330 6.91 -20.74 -3.44
N GLU A 331 6.41 -21.74 -4.18
CA GLU A 331 7.27 -22.74 -4.85
C GLU A 331 8.22 -22.09 -5.87
N ILE A 332 7.76 -21.09 -6.64
CA ILE A 332 8.64 -20.32 -7.55
C ILE A 332 9.77 -19.65 -6.76
N ILE A 333 9.45 -19.06 -5.63
CA ILE A 333 10.42 -18.36 -4.77
C ILE A 333 11.44 -19.36 -4.21
N GLN A 334 10.98 -20.49 -3.68
CA GLN A 334 11.83 -21.50 -3.08
C GLN A 334 12.70 -22.24 -4.10
N ALA A 335 12.28 -22.29 -5.37
CA ALA A 335 13.12 -22.83 -6.45
C ALA A 335 14.36 -21.95 -6.72
N ILE A 336 14.31 -20.65 -6.42
CA ILE A 336 15.42 -19.71 -6.58
C ILE A 336 16.17 -19.50 -5.27
N TRP A 337 15.45 -19.43 -4.17
CA TRP A 337 15.99 -19.25 -2.83
C TRP A 337 15.50 -20.36 -1.90
N PRO A 338 16.19 -21.53 -1.87
CA PRO A 338 15.80 -22.65 -1.04
C PRO A 338 15.66 -22.26 0.44
N GLY A 339 14.56 -22.64 1.05
CA GLY A 339 14.26 -22.31 2.46
C GLY A 339 13.67 -20.92 2.70
N GLU A 340 13.45 -20.12 1.67
CA GLU A 340 12.76 -18.85 1.80
C GLU A 340 11.30 -19.06 2.19
N ASP A 341 10.88 -18.49 3.33
CA ASP A 341 9.50 -18.46 3.77
C ASP A 341 9.21 -17.13 4.47
N PRO A 342 8.54 -16.19 3.79
CA PRO A 342 8.18 -14.91 4.40
C PRO A 342 6.93 -14.99 5.31
N PHE A 343 6.15 -16.08 5.25
CA PHE A 343 4.82 -16.19 5.86
C PHE A 343 4.85 -16.92 7.21
N THR A 344 5.80 -16.57 8.05
CA THR A 344 6.04 -17.22 9.37
C THR A 344 5.02 -16.91 10.45
N THR A 345 4.13 -15.95 10.21
CA THR A 345 3.10 -15.54 11.19
C THR A 345 1.73 -16.00 10.74
N ASP A 346 1.17 -17.01 11.40
CA ASP A 346 -0.21 -17.45 11.18
C ASP A 346 -1.23 -16.61 11.97
N ARG A 347 -2.51 -16.69 11.58
CA ARG A 347 -3.62 -16.00 12.23
C ARG A 347 -3.78 -16.34 13.71
N HIS A 348 -3.46 -17.57 14.13
CA HIS A 348 -3.61 -18.01 15.52
C HIS A 348 -2.55 -17.35 16.41
N ALA A 349 -1.29 -17.33 15.96
CA ALA A 349 -0.21 -16.64 16.67
C ALA A 349 -0.50 -15.14 16.78
N LEU A 350 -0.94 -14.52 15.67
CA LEU A 350 -1.27 -13.11 15.63
C LEU A 350 -2.42 -12.74 16.56
N LEU A 351 -3.50 -13.54 16.59
CA LEU A 351 -4.63 -13.30 17.49
C LEU A 351 -4.24 -13.46 18.95
N ARG A 352 -3.39 -14.45 19.29
CA ARG A 352 -2.85 -14.61 20.66
C ARG A 352 -2.01 -13.42 21.08
N ALA A 353 -1.09 -12.98 20.23
CA ALA A 353 -0.24 -11.81 20.50
C ALA A 353 -1.06 -10.52 20.64
N THR A 354 -2.06 -10.33 19.78
CA THR A 354 -2.97 -9.17 19.83
C THR A 354 -3.80 -9.19 21.12
N LYS A 355 -4.29 -10.35 21.55
CA LYS A 355 -5.04 -10.47 22.81
C LYS A 355 -4.16 -10.14 24.01
N ALA A 356 -2.91 -10.60 24.02
CA ALA A 356 -1.93 -10.27 25.05
C ALA A 356 -1.63 -8.77 25.09
N GLU A 357 -1.40 -8.12 23.94
CA GLU A 357 -1.14 -6.68 23.84
C GLU A 357 -2.34 -5.83 24.30
N LEU A 358 -3.56 -6.29 24.08
CA LEU A 358 -4.77 -5.60 24.51
C LEU A 358 -5.03 -5.70 26.02
N GLY A 359 -4.53 -6.74 26.66
CA GLY A 359 -4.68 -6.95 28.10
C GLY A 359 -6.16 -6.91 28.55
N SER A 360 -6.48 -6.04 29.51
CA SER A 360 -7.85 -5.88 30.02
C SER A 360 -8.85 -5.41 28.96
N ALA A 361 -8.43 -4.58 28.01
CA ALA A 361 -9.28 -4.13 26.90
C ALA A 361 -9.72 -5.29 25.99
N GLY A 362 -8.94 -6.36 25.90
CA GLY A 362 -9.27 -7.56 25.17
C GLY A 362 -10.46 -8.36 25.74
N ARG A 363 -10.91 -8.09 26.97
CA ARG A 363 -12.06 -8.80 27.59
C ARG A 363 -13.40 -8.51 26.90
N THR A 364 -13.51 -7.36 26.27
CA THR A 364 -14.70 -6.97 25.50
C THR A 364 -14.68 -7.44 24.06
N LEU A 365 -13.63 -8.16 23.66
CA LEU A 365 -13.43 -8.64 22.30
C LEU A 365 -13.52 -10.16 22.21
N ASN A 366 -13.98 -10.65 21.07
CA ASN A 366 -13.90 -12.05 20.66
C ASN A 366 -12.87 -12.17 19.53
N PHE A 367 -12.04 -13.20 19.60
CA PHE A 367 -10.96 -13.46 18.65
C PHE A 367 -11.28 -14.72 17.84
N GLY A 368 -11.68 -14.55 16.59
CA GLY A 368 -12.15 -15.60 15.70
C GLY A 368 -11.09 -15.99 14.66
N ALA A 369 -10.39 -17.09 14.90
CA ALA A 369 -9.42 -17.63 13.93
C ALA A 369 -10.09 -18.40 12.79
N TYR A 370 -11.32 -18.86 12.98
CA TYR A 370 -12.05 -19.79 12.10
C TYR A 370 -11.26 -21.08 11.76
N ALA A 371 -11.99 -22.11 11.29
CA ALA A 371 -11.37 -23.28 10.69
C ALA A 371 -10.77 -22.93 9.32
N ASP A 372 -9.77 -23.68 8.88
CA ASP A 372 -9.06 -23.43 7.63
C ASP A 372 -9.98 -23.31 6.42
N ALA A 373 -10.98 -24.19 6.31
CA ALA A 373 -11.97 -24.14 5.23
C ALA A 373 -12.75 -22.81 5.13
N ARG A 374 -12.78 -22.01 6.19
CA ARG A 374 -13.40 -20.67 6.20
C ARG A 374 -12.38 -19.55 6.21
N ALA A 375 -11.21 -19.78 6.79
CA ALA A 375 -10.18 -18.78 6.96
C ALA A 375 -9.30 -18.61 5.71
N LEU A 376 -8.96 -19.76 5.09
CA LEU A 376 -8.13 -19.78 3.90
C LEU A 376 -8.98 -19.53 2.65
N PHE A 377 -8.47 -18.73 1.74
CA PHE A 377 -9.08 -18.51 0.44
C PHE A 377 -8.00 -18.22 -0.59
N ARG A 378 -8.31 -18.63 -1.81
CA ARG A 378 -7.39 -18.59 -2.95
C ARG A 378 -7.76 -17.44 -3.86
N TYR A 379 -6.74 -16.82 -4.44
CA TYR A 379 -6.88 -15.97 -5.61
C TYR A 379 -5.89 -16.40 -6.70
N ASP A 380 -6.24 -16.14 -7.94
CA ASP A 380 -5.54 -16.66 -9.09
C ASP A 380 -4.92 -15.53 -9.92
N MET A 381 -3.80 -15.84 -10.57
CA MET A 381 -3.31 -15.04 -11.69
C MET A 381 -4.21 -15.31 -12.91
N HIS A 382 -4.64 -14.23 -13.58
CA HIS A 382 -5.41 -14.34 -14.82
C HIS A 382 -4.53 -14.84 -15.94
N THR A 383 -4.81 -16.05 -16.39
CA THR A 383 -4.16 -16.68 -17.55
C THR A 383 -5.19 -17.43 -18.36
N LEU A 384 -5.02 -17.43 -19.69
CA LEU A 384 -5.83 -18.29 -20.54
C LEU A 384 -5.26 -19.72 -20.52
N PRO A 385 -6.08 -20.78 -20.61
CA PRO A 385 -5.60 -22.16 -20.71
C PRO A 385 -4.57 -22.36 -21.83
N SER A 386 -4.74 -21.67 -22.97
CA SER A 386 -3.81 -21.69 -24.10
C SER A 386 -2.45 -21.04 -23.80
N GLU A 387 -2.35 -20.18 -22.79
CA GLU A 387 -1.09 -19.54 -22.40
C GLU A 387 -0.22 -20.42 -21.50
N ILE A 388 -0.79 -21.50 -20.95
CA ILE A 388 -0.09 -22.45 -20.05
C ILE A 388 0.02 -23.85 -20.70
N SER A 389 -0.20 -23.93 -22.01
CA SER A 389 0.02 -25.16 -22.79
C SER A 389 1.50 -25.43 -23.05
N ASP A 390 1.86 -26.20 -24.05
CA ASP A 390 3.24 -26.62 -24.33
C ASP A 390 4.25 -25.47 -24.51
N THR A 391 3.78 -24.27 -24.92
CA THR A 391 4.59 -23.07 -25.06
C THR A 391 4.03 -21.94 -24.20
N ILE A 392 4.58 -21.77 -23.00
CA ILE A 392 4.22 -20.64 -22.14
C ILE A 392 4.89 -19.37 -22.68
N GLY A 393 4.11 -18.32 -22.98
CA GLY A 393 4.62 -17.06 -23.50
C GLY A 393 5.52 -16.33 -22.49
N THR A 394 6.52 -15.60 -22.99
CA THR A 394 7.47 -14.86 -22.14
C THR A 394 6.76 -13.83 -21.26
N SER A 395 5.73 -13.16 -21.76
CA SER A 395 4.94 -12.18 -20.98
C SER A 395 4.23 -12.84 -19.80
N THR A 396 3.67 -14.04 -19.98
CA THR A 396 3.03 -14.81 -18.91
C THR A 396 4.05 -15.23 -17.85
N LEU A 397 5.25 -15.65 -18.25
CA LEU A 397 6.33 -15.97 -17.32
C LEU A 397 6.77 -14.76 -16.50
N PHE A 398 6.91 -13.59 -17.13
CA PHE A 398 7.25 -12.36 -16.42
C PHE A 398 6.16 -11.92 -15.45
N ALA A 399 4.90 -12.00 -15.85
CA ALA A 399 3.78 -11.67 -14.97
C ALA A 399 3.71 -12.63 -13.77
N ALA A 400 3.89 -13.93 -13.98
CA ALA A 400 3.90 -14.93 -12.93
C ALA A 400 5.08 -14.73 -11.96
N TRP A 401 6.29 -14.52 -12.49
CA TRP A 401 7.45 -14.18 -11.68
C TRP A 401 7.23 -12.91 -10.88
N ASN A 402 6.73 -11.84 -11.51
CA ASN A 402 6.40 -10.58 -10.83
C ASN A 402 5.40 -10.80 -9.69
N ALA A 403 4.35 -11.58 -9.92
CA ALA A 403 3.36 -11.87 -8.88
C ALA A 403 3.99 -12.63 -7.70
N ALA A 404 4.78 -13.67 -7.95
CA ALA A 404 5.44 -14.45 -6.91
C ALA A 404 6.40 -13.60 -6.07
N VAL A 405 7.26 -12.79 -6.69
CA VAL A 405 8.22 -11.94 -5.96
C VAL A 405 7.54 -10.78 -5.23
N TYR A 406 6.43 -10.26 -5.76
CA TYR A 406 5.64 -9.23 -5.11
C TYR A 406 4.98 -9.76 -3.84
N VAL A 407 4.27 -10.89 -3.91
CA VAL A 407 3.59 -11.51 -2.76
C VAL A 407 4.59 -11.95 -1.69
N ALA A 408 5.71 -12.55 -2.09
CA ALA A 408 6.80 -12.94 -1.20
C ALA A 408 7.64 -11.76 -0.69
N GLN A 409 7.41 -10.55 -1.21
CA GLN A 409 8.11 -9.32 -0.81
C GLN A 409 9.63 -9.45 -0.92
N ILE A 410 10.11 -9.95 -2.07
CA ILE A 410 11.54 -10.10 -2.36
C ILE A 410 12.14 -8.74 -2.74
N GLU A 411 13.29 -8.42 -2.18
CA GLU A 411 13.98 -7.16 -2.37
C GLU A 411 14.61 -7.00 -3.75
N ASP A 412 14.72 -5.75 -4.22
CA ASP A 412 15.22 -5.43 -5.56
C ASP A 412 16.66 -5.87 -5.80
N GLN A 413 17.52 -5.86 -4.77
CA GLN A 413 18.89 -6.33 -4.92
C GLN A 413 18.92 -7.84 -5.24
N ARG A 414 18.20 -8.64 -4.46
CA ARG A 414 18.09 -10.10 -4.68
C ARG A 414 17.46 -10.42 -6.03
N LEU A 415 16.46 -9.62 -6.44
CA LEU A 415 15.83 -9.77 -7.76
C LEU A 415 16.81 -9.52 -8.89
N SER A 416 17.65 -8.49 -8.78
CA SER A 416 18.66 -8.17 -9.80
C SER A 416 19.66 -9.29 -9.96
N GLU A 417 20.08 -9.94 -8.87
CA GLU A 417 20.98 -11.10 -8.87
C GLU A 417 20.30 -12.32 -9.53
N ALA A 418 19.04 -12.62 -9.19
CA ALA A 418 18.29 -13.73 -9.77
C ALA A 418 18.04 -13.53 -11.29
N ILE A 419 17.74 -12.31 -11.71
CA ILE A 419 17.54 -11.97 -13.12
C ILE A 419 18.84 -12.15 -13.91
N ALA A 420 19.97 -11.70 -13.37
CA ALA A 420 21.28 -11.87 -13.99
C ALA A 420 21.65 -13.36 -14.15
N GLY A 421 21.24 -14.21 -13.20
CA GLY A 421 21.47 -15.67 -13.25
C GLY A 421 20.58 -16.42 -14.25
N GLY A 422 19.47 -15.85 -14.70
CA GLY A 422 18.58 -16.40 -15.74
C GLY A 422 17.73 -17.61 -15.33
N ALA A 423 17.97 -18.22 -14.18
CA ALA A 423 17.29 -19.45 -13.74
C ALA A 423 15.79 -19.25 -13.40
N TYR A 424 15.39 -18.03 -13.08
CA TYR A 424 14.04 -17.70 -12.62
C TYR A 424 12.94 -18.00 -13.64
N LEU A 425 13.21 -17.82 -14.94
CA LEU A 425 12.25 -18.15 -16.01
C LEU A 425 12.00 -19.64 -16.11
N ALA A 426 13.06 -20.46 -16.04
CA ALA A 426 12.95 -21.92 -16.08
C ALA A 426 12.18 -22.44 -14.86
N ALA A 427 12.49 -21.94 -13.67
CA ALA A 427 11.80 -22.29 -12.43
C ALA A 427 10.31 -21.90 -12.49
N THR A 428 10.00 -20.68 -12.93
CA THR A 428 8.62 -20.21 -13.10
C THR A 428 7.85 -21.08 -14.10
N LYS A 429 8.47 -21.41 -15.25
CA LYS A 429 7.86 -22.26 -16.27
C LYS A 429 7.53 -23.64 -15.74
N GLU A 430 8.44 -24.24 -14.98
CA GLU A 430 8.25 -25.58 -14.41
C GLU A 430 7.08 -25.61 -13.42
N VAL A 431 6.99 -24.64 -12.53
CA VAL A 431 5.87 -24.52 -11.57
C VAL A 431 4.54 -24.32 -12.29
N LEU A 432 4.48 -23.40 -13.27
CA LEU A 432 3.25 -23.17 -14.05
C LEU A 432 2.79 -24.44 -14.79
N ARG A 433 3.70 -25.21 -15.37
CA ARG A 433 3.38 -26.48 -16.04
C ARG A 433 2.86 -27.54 -15.06
N ARG A 434 3.48 -27.66 -13.90
CA ARG A 434 3.09 -28.63 -12.86
C ARG A 434 1.68 -28.36 -12.34
N HIS A 435 1.34 -27.12 -12.12
CA HIS A 435 0.07 -26.72 -11.51
C HIS A 435 -1.00 -26.30 -12.52
N GLY A 436 -0.66 -26.12 -13.79
CA GLY A 436 -1.61 -25.62 -14.81
C GLY A 436 -2.04 -24.17 -14.58
N GLY A 437 -1.29 -23.38 -13.81
CA GLY A 437 -1.59 -22.00 -13.47
C GLY A 437 -0.79 -21.49 -12.27
N LEU A 438 -1.10 -20.25 -11.87
CA LEU A 438 -0.52 -19.65 -10.67
C LEU A 438 -1.62 -19.12 -9.76
N TRP A 439 -1.53 -19.45 -8.50
CA TRP A 439 -2.41 -18.92 -7.46
C TRP A 439 -1.65 -18.72 -6.16
N PHE A 440 -2.33 -18.02 -5.23
CA PHE A 440 -1.81 -17.70 -3.91
C PHE A 440 -2.89 -17.97 -2.86
N TRP A 441 -2.46 -18.28 -1.64
CA TRP A 441 -3.32 -18.42 -0.49
C TRP A 441 -3.20 -17.20 0.42
N ASP A 442 -4.35 -16.59 0.71
CA ASP A 442 -4.50 -15.67 1.83
C ASP A 442 -5.24 -16.35 2.97
N GLU A 443 -4.99 -15.89 4.19
CA GLU A 443 -5.78 -16.26 5.35
C GLU A 443 -6.45 -15.03 5.98
N SER A 444 -7.64 -15.26 6.55
CA SER A 444 -8.42 -14.23 7.25
C SER A 444 -8.70 -14.60 8.69
N TYR A 445 -8.76 -13.57 9.53
CA TYR A 445 -9.20 -13.67 10.92
C TYR A 445 -10.16 -12.53 11.25
N VAL A 446 -10.97 -12.71 12.29
CA VAL A 446 -11.93 -11.68 12.72
C VAL A 446 -11.76 -11.40 14.20
N ILE A 447 -11.71 -10.12 14.56
CA ILE A 447 -11.89 -9.65 15.93
C ILE A 447 -13.21 -8.90 15.99
N SER A 448 -14.10 -9.25 16.92
CA SER A 448 -15.37 -8.57 17.07
C SER A 448 -15.55 -8.05 18.49
N ARG A 449 -16.10 -6.85 18.62
CA ARG A 449 -16.45 -6.28 19.92
C ARG A 449 -17.82 -6.80 20.37
N LYS A 450 -17.89 -7.26 21.62
CA LYS A 450 -19.14 -7.68 22.24
C LYS A 450 -20.16 -6.53 22.21
N ARG A 451 -21.41 -6.85 22.04
CA ARG A 451 -22.48 -5.86 22.21
C ARG A 451 -22.62 -5.55 23.70
N ASP A 452 -22.85 -4.29 24.01
CA ASP A 452 -23.22 -3.94 25.37
C ASP A 452 -24.57 -4.65 25.67
N LEU A 453 -24.59 -5.48 26.70
CA LEU A 453 -25.83 -6.02 27.23
C LEU A 453 -26.59 -4.84 27.84
N ARG A 454 -27.65 -4.39 27.19
CA ARG A 454 -28.62 -3.48 27.79
C ARG A 454 -29.56 -4.22 28.68
#